data_305bdf8b3a5968e70de8592f6a52914b
#
_entry.id   305bdf8b3a5968e70de8592f6a52914b
#
_cell.length_a   1.000
_cell.length_b   1.000
_cell.length_c   1.000
_cell.angle_alpha   90.00
_cell.angle_beta   90.00
_cell.angle_gamma   90.00
#
_symmetry.space_group_name_H-M   'P 1'
#
loop_
_entity.id
_entity.type
_entity.pdbx_description
1 polymer ?
#
loop_
_entity_poly.entity_id
_entity_poly.type
_entity_poly.pdbx_seq_one_letter_code
_entity_poly.pdbx_strand_id
1 'polypeptide(L)'
;ILQFQSSAQDLCDRLSPGYQHYQRPMAITVYLCLKYPQKYDIFKYTVCKATGIYLENDFIPTKGHTEQNIKGNSKLISEMQEVVSQDSELIELFENNLDSDCYADESHRMLTFDLSFYIANYLADKTKKAKEDWTGADIDFGISADDWRELFDDESIFNTQSWEVMYRFLDYGGIATCKQLSVKYGETPNFYNTGATAL
;
A
#
# COMPACT_ATOMS: atom_id res chain seq x y z
N ILE A 1 -20.65 -8.08 -2.31
CA ILE A 1 -19.81 -6.87 -2.19
C ILE A 1 -20.35 -5.79 -3.13
N LEU A 2 -20.46 -6.01 -4.43
CA LEU A 2 -20.94 -5.01 -5.40
C LEU A 2 -22.35 -4.50 -5.07
N GLN A 3 -23.27 -5.38 -4.74
CA GLN A 3 -24.62 -4.99 -4.32
C GLN A 3 -24.61 -4.11 -3.06
N PHE A 4 -23.77 -4.45 -2.07
CA PHE A 4 -23.63 -3.64 -0.87
C PHE A 4 -23.08 -2.25 -1.19
N GLN A 5 -22.09 -2.16 -2.08
CA GLN A 5 -21.52 -0.88 -2.51
C GLN A 5 -22.56 -0.01 -3.22
N SER A 6 -23.36 -0.59 -4.13
CA SER A 6 -24.45 0.13 -4.79
C SER A 6 -25.46 0.66 -3.77
N SER A 7 -25.93 -0.19 -2.85
CA SER A 7 -26.89 0.23 -1.82
C SER A 7 -26.31 1.30 -0.88
N ALA A 8 -25.02 1.23 -0.56
CA ALA A 8 -24.35 2.25 0.26
C ALA A 8 -24.22 3.59 -0.49
N GLN A 9 -23.98 3.56 -1.81
CA GLN A 9 -23.98 4.78 -2.63
C GLN A 9 -25.37 5.38 -2.73
N ASP A 10 -26.41 4.57 -3.01
CA ASP A 10 -27.80 5.04 -3.05
C ASP A 10 -28.24 5.68 -1.75
N LEU A 11 -27.79 5.14 -0.61
CA LEU A 11 -28.05 5.72 0.69
C LEU A 11 -27.30 7.05 0.89
N CYS A 12 -26.04 7.09 0.51
CA CYS A 12 -25.22 8.29 0.57
C CYS A 12 -25.81 9.42 -0.28
N ASP A 13 -26.21 9.12 -1.50
CA ASP A 13 -26.82 10.10 -2.43
C ASP A 13 -28.12 10.69 -1.90
N ARG A 14 -28.90 9.90 -1.14
CA ARG A 14 -30.13 10.37 -0.52
C ARG A 14 -29.91 11.22 0.74
N LEU A 15 -28.91 10.87 1.55
CA LEU A 15 -28.70 11.53 2.84
C LEU A 15 -27.72 12.70 2.75
N SER A 16 -26.77 12.63 1.84
CA SER A 16 -25.70 13.61 1.69
C SER A 16 -25.27 13.70 0.22
N PRO A 17 -26.06 14.34 -0.65
CA PRO A 17 -25.78 14.46 -2.06
C PRO A 17 -24.39 15.05 -2.31
N GLY A 18 -23.65 14.45 -3.23
CA GLY A 18 -22.27 14.86 -3.59
C GLY A 18 -21.15 14.27 -2.73
N TYR A 19 -21.49 13.49 -1.71
CA TYR A 19 -20.50 12.75 -0.92
C TYR A 19 -20.37 11.30 -1.41
N GLN A 20 -19.18 10.71 -1.19
CA GLN A 20 -18.91 9.31 -1.49
C GLN A 20 -18.98 8.47 -0.21
N HIS A 21 -19.58 7.29 -0.32
CA HIS A 21 -19.47 6.30 0.73
C HIS A 21 -18.07 5.72 0.76
N TYR A 22 -17.28 5.64 1.67
CA TYR A 22 -15.93 5.07 1.65
C TYR A 22 -15.89 3.53 1.80
N GLN A 23 -17.01 2.84 1.54
CA GLN A 23 -17.12 1.38 1.58
C GLN A 23 -16.51 0.76 0.31
N ARG A 24 -15.19 0.80 0.22
CA ARG A 24 -14.42 0.21 -0.87
C ARG A 24 -14.32 -1.31 -0.73
N PRO A 25 -14.03 -2.06 -1.80
CA PRO A 25 -13.90 -3.53 -1.73
C PRO A 25 -13.00 -4.02 -0.60
N MET A 26 -11.87 -3.35 -0.37
CA MET A 26 -10.97 -3.67 0.73
C MET A 26 -11.66 -3.55 2.11
N ALA A 27 -12.35 -2.44 2.39
CA ALA A 27 -13.01 -2.25 3.67
C ALA A 27 -14.09 -3.33 3.92
N ILE A 28 -14.86 -3.64 2.89
CA ILE A 28 -15.92 -4.66 2.99
C ILE A 28 -15.31 -6.05 3.22
N THR A 29 -14.24 -6.40 2.52
CA THR A 29 -13.57 -7.69 2.73
C THR A 29 -12.91 -7.79 4.10
N VAL A 30 -12.39 -6.69 4.66
CA VAL A 30 -11.92 -6.65 6.05
C VAL A 30 -13.05 -6.95 7.02
N TYR A 31 -14.21 -6.30 6.91
CA TYR A 31 -15.36 -6.58 7.79
C TYR A 31 -15.84 -8.03 7.68
N LEU A 32 -15.89 -8.57 6.47
CA LEU A 32 -16.28 -9.96 6.24
C LEU A 32 -15.27 -10.93 6.83
N CYS A 33 -13.98 -10.68 6.66
CA CYS A 33 -12.91 -11.49 7.20
C CYS A 33 -12.91 -11.46 8.73
N LEU A 34 -13.01 -10.28 9.36
CA LEU A 34 -13.07 -10.18 10.82
C LEU A 34 -14.30 -10.89 11.41
N LYS A 35 -15.42 -10.94 10.69
CA LYS A 35 -16.62 -11.62 11.15
C LYS A 35 -16.63 -13.12 10.85
N TYR A 36 -16.04 -13.53 9.73
CA TYR A 36 -16.04 -14.89 9.23
C TYR A 36 -14.67 -15.24 8.64
N PRO A 37 -13.62 -15.33 9.48
CA PRO A 37 -12.23 -15.46 9.02
C PRO A 37 -11.97 -16.75 8.24
N GLN A 38 -12.72 -17.83 8.51
CA GLN A 38 -12.58 -19.09 7.78
C GLN A 38 -13.18 -19.05 6.37
N LYS A 39 -13.96 -18.01 6.05
CA LYS A 39 -14.76 -17.95 4.81
C LYS A 39 -14.35 -16.86 3.85
N TYR A 40 -13.84 -15.73 4.35
CA TYR A 40 -13.56 -14.57 3.54
C TYR A 40 -12.12 -14.12 3.72
N ASP A 41 -11.52 -13.72 2.61
CA ASP A 41 -10.17 -13.17 2.55
C ASP A 41 -10.20 -11.65 2.48
N ILE A 42 -9.20 -11.01 3.07
CA ILE A 42 -8.98 -9.59 2.86
C ILE A 42 -8.45 -9.40 1.44
N PHE A 43 -9.12 -8.54 0.67
CA PHE A 43 -8.67 -8.17 -0.66
C PHE A 43 -8.05 -6.77 -0.67
N LYS A 44 -6.73 -6.71 -0.81
CA LYS A 44 -5.99 -5.47 -1.09
C LYS A 44 -5.29 -5.61 -2.44
N TYR A 45 -5.73 -4.80 -3.42
CA TYR A 45 -5.26 -4.89 -4.81
C TYR A 45 -3.73 -4.93 -4.93
N THR A 46 -3.03 -4.04 -4.22
CA THR A 46 -1.56 -3.95 -4.28
C THR A 46 -0.87 -5.17 -3.70
N VAL A 47 -1.39 -5.73 -2.61
CA VAL A 47 -0.87 -6.96 -1.99
C VAL A 47 -1.09 -8.14 -2.93
N CYS A 48 -2.32 -8.36 -3.36
CA CYS A 48 -2.67 -9.45 -4.29
C CYS A 48 -1.81 -9.41 -5.57
N LYS A 49 -1.62 -8.20 -6.15
CA LYS A 49 -0.79 -8.03 -7.35
C LYS A 49 0.68 -8.36 -7.08
N ALA A 50 1.25 -7.82 -6.02
CA ALA A 50 2.66 -8.02 -5.71
C ALA A 50 2.95 -9.48 -5.35
N THR A 51 2.08 -10.12 -4.56
CA THR A 51 2.19 -11.54 -4.22
C THR A 51 2.05 -12.43 -5.45
N GLY A 52 1.05 -12.18 -6.31
CA GLY A 52 0.87 -12.96 -7.52
C GLY A 52 2.08 -12.86 -8.46
N ILE A 53 2.65 -11.67 -8.63
CA ILE A 53 3.88 -11.49 -9.44
C ILE A 53 5.08 -12.21 -8.80
N TYR A 54 5.25 -12.08 -7.48
CA TYR A 54 6.37 -12.70 -6.77
C TYR A 54 6.34 -14.24 -6.83
N LEU A 55 5.14 -14.81 -6.73
CA LEU A 55 4.91 -16.26 -6.79
C LEU A 55 4.76 -16.79 -8.22
N GLU A 56 4.89 -15.94 -9.24
CA GLU A 56 4.65 -16.30 -10.66
C GLU A 56 3.28 -16.96 -10.87
N ASN A 57 2.26 -16.50 -10.15
CA ASN A 57 0.91 -17.05 -10.23
C ASN A 57 0.23 -16.66 -11.55
N ASP A 58 -0.58 -17.55 -12.09
CA ASP A 58 -1.34 -17.33 -13.34
C ASP A 58 -2.32 -16.16 -13.23
N PHE A 59 -2.78 -15.86 -11.99
CA PHE A 59 -3.71 -14.78 -11.74
C PHE A 59 -3.00 -13.52 -11.25
N ILE A 60 -3.13 -12.45 -12.03
CA ILE A 60 -2.70 -11.10 -11.64
C ILE A 60 -3.91 -10.17 -11.71
N PRO A 61 -4.25 -9.45 -10.62
CA PRO A 61 -5.42 -8.58 -10.60
C PRO A 61 -5.29 -7.40 -11.56
N THR A 62 -6.40 -7.01 -12.18
CA THR A 62 -6.48 -5.90 -13.14
C THR A 62 -7.38 -4.79 -12.60
N LYS A 63 -6.99 -3.53 -12.75
CA LYS A 63 -7.79 -2.38 -12.30
C LYS A 63 -9.18 -2.41 -12.93
N GLY A 64 -10.22 -2.11 -12.15
CA GLY A 64 -11.61 -2.07 -12.58
C GLY A 64 -12.36 -3.40 -12.55
N HIS A 65 -11.68 -4.53 -12.42
CA HIS A 65 -12.29 -5.87 -12.43
C HIS A 65 -12.50 -6.43 -11.00
N THR A 66 -13.27 -5.69 -10.18
CA THR A 66 -13.39 -5.97 -8.73
C THR A 66 -13.83 -7.40 -8.41
N GLU A 67 -14.86 -7.91 -9.10
CA GLU A 67 -15.39 -9.26 -8.83
C GLU A 67 -14.37 -10.35 -9.17
N GLN A 68 -13.77 -10.27 -10.35
CA GLN A 68 -12.73 -11.20 -10.80
C GLN A 68 -11.52 -11.14 -9.90
N ASN A 69 -11.14 -9.94 -9.47
CA ASN A 69 -10.01 -9.73 -8.58
C ASN A 69 -10.24 -10.35 -7.19
N ILE A 70 -11.43 -10.24 -6.63
CA ILE A 70 -11.76 -10.86 -5.34
C ILE A 70 -11.76 -12.38 -5.45
N LYS A 71 -12.35 -12.93 -6.52
CA LYS A 71 -12.35 -14.39 -6.77
C LYS A 71 -10.93 -14.93 -6.98
N GLY A 72 -10.13 -14.22 -7.79
CA GLY A 72 -8.74 -14.58 -8.03
C GLY A 72 -7.87 -14.48 -6.79
N ASN A 73 -8.06 -13.45 -5.95
CA ASN A 73 -7.39 -13.35 -4.65
C ASN A 73 -7.74 -14.52 -3.73
N SER A 74 -9.01 -14.91 -3.67
CA SER A 74 -9.41 -16.06 -2.84
C SER A 74 -8.79 -17.37 -3.32
N LYS A 75 -8.65 -17.54 -4.65
CA LYS A 75 -7.94 -18.68 -5.22
C LYS A 75 -6.46 -18.65 -4.86
N LEU A 76 -5.77 -17.52 -5.05
CA LEU A 76 -4.37 -17.34 -4.69
C LEU A 76 -4.13 -17.66 -3.20
N ILE A 77 -4.95 -17.10 -2.30
CA ILE A 77 -4.84 -17.38 -0.85
C ILE A 77 -5.08 -18.87 -0.57
N SER A 78 -6.02 -19.54 -1.24
CA SER A 78 -6.25 -20.98 -1.05
C SER A 78 -5.08 -21.84 -1.52
N GLU A 79 -4.47 -21.50 -2.66
CA GLU A 79 -3.26 -22.18 -3.16
C GLU A 79 -2.07 -21.99 -2.21
N MET A 80 -1.88 -20.78 -1.68
CA MET A 80 -0.86 -20.52 -0.66
C MET A 80 -1.14 -21.29 0.63
N GLN A 81 -2.40 -21.34 1.07
CA GLN A 81 -2.83 -22.03 2.29
C GLN A 81 -2.52 -23.54 2.23
N GLU A 82 -2.67 -24.17 1.07
CA GLU A 82 -2.31 -25.58 0.88
C GLU A 82 -0.82 -25.81 1.17
N VAL A 83 0.05 -24.88 0.74
CA VAL A 83 1.50 -24.94 1.01
C VAL A 83 1.81 -24.65 2.48
N VAL A 84 1.24 -23.57 3.03
CA VAL A 84 1.42 -23.18 4.45
C VAL A 84 1.00 -24.33 5.38
N SER A 85 -0.13 -25.01 5.09
CA SER A 85 -0.63 -26.10 5.92
C SER A 85 0.26 -27.37 5.92
N GLN A 86 1.23 -27.44 5.01
CA GLN A 86 2.21 -28.53 4.95
C GLN A 86 3.53 -28.18 5.66
N ASP A 87 3.73 -26.91 6.01
CA ASP A 87 4.93 -26.43 6.70
C ASP A 87 4.74 -26.50 8.22
N SER A 88 5.09 -27.65 8.79
CA SER A 88 4.93 -27.90 10.24
C SER A 88 5.78 -26.96 11.10
N GLU A 89 6.95 -26.51 10.63
CA GLU A 89 7.82 -25.61 11.38
C GLU A 89 7.19 -24.21 11.47
N LEU A 90 6.65 -23.72 10.36
CA LEU A 90 5.93 -22.44 10.32
C LEU A 90 4.69 -22.46 11.21
N ILE A 91 3.92 -23.57 11.17
CA ILE A 91 2.71 -23.72 11.99
C ILE A 91 3.06 -23.75 13.47
N GLU A 92 4.06 -24.56 13.87
CA GLU A 92 4.52 -24.62 15.26
C GLU A 92 5.01 -23.25 15.76
N LEU A 93 5.76 -22.53 14.93
CA LEU A 93 6.20 -21.17 15.25
C LEU A 93 5.02 -20.22 15.43
N PHE A 94 4.02 -20.29 14.56
CA PHE A 94 2.83 -19.46 14.65
C PHE A 94 2.02 -19.78 15.92
N GLU A 95 1.71 -21.03 16.18
CA GLU A 95 0.93 -21.47 17.35
C GLU A 95 1.61 -21.11 18.68
N ASN A 96 2.95 -21.26 18.76
CA ASN A 96 3.73 -20.91 19.94
C ASN A 96 3.77 -19.40 20.23
N ASN A 97 3.42 -18.55 19.26
CA ASN A 97 3.39 -17.11 19.43
C ASN A 97 1.96 -16.54 19.57
N LEU A 98 0.92 -17.41 19.58
CA LEU A 98 -0.45 -16.97 19.86
C LEU A 98 -0.69 -16.83 21.36
N ASP A 99 -1.20 -15.69 21.76
CA ASP A 99 -1.69 -15.43 23.11
C ASP A 99 -3.15 -15.90 23.26
N SER A 100 -3.60 -16.08 24.51
CA SER A 100 -4.98 -16.48 24.82
C SER A 100 -6.05 -15.53 24.25
N ASP A 101 -5.68 -14.28 23.98
CA ASP A 101 -6.58 -13.23 23.48
C ASP A 101 -6.57 -13.17 21.92
N CYS A 102 -5.72 -13.98 21.28
CA CYS A 102 -5.66 -14.06 19.83
C CYS A 102 -6.74 -14.99 19.28
N TYR A 103 -7.17 -14.70 18.06
CA TYR A 103 -8.01 -15.62 17.30
C TYR A 103 -7.22 -16.88 16.94
N ALA A 104 -7.73 -18.03 17.35
CA ALA A 104 -7.16 -19.32 16.98
C ALA A 104 -7.47 -19.63 15.50
N ASP A 105 -6.54 -19.33 14.61
CA ASP A 105 -6.69 -19.53 13.15
C ASP A 105 -6.49 -20.99 12.76
N GLU A 106 -7.41 -21.86 13.18
CA GLU A 106 -7.35 -23.31 12.92
C GLU A 106 -7.16 -23.68 11.44
N SER A 107 -7.60 -22.81 10.56
CA SER A 107 -7.47 -22.97 9.10
C SER A 107 -6.17 -22.40 8.54
N HIS A 108 -5.39 -21.68 9.33
CA HIS A 108 -4.19 -20.94 8.93
C HIS A 108 -4.45 -19.93 7.78
N ARG A 109 -5.70 -19.48 7.64
CA ARG A 109 -6.10 -18.58 6.56
C ARG A 109 -5.64 -17.15 6.81
N MET A 110 -5.71 -16.69 8.06
CA MET A 110 -5.18 -15.40 8.47
C MET A 110 -3.66 -15.37 8.39
N LEU A 111 -2.99 -16.42 8.86
CA LEU A 111 -1.54 -16.60 8.70
C LEU A 111 -1.13 -16.53 7.22
N THR A 112 -1.88 -17.20 6.34
CA THR A 112 -1.62 -17.18 4.89
C THR A 112 -1.78 -15.73 4.32
N PHE A 113 -2.77 -14.98 4.78
CA PHE A 113 -2.92 -13.59 4.38
C PHE A 113 -1.75 -12.72 4.89
N ASP A 114 -1.31 -12.92 6.12
CA ASP A 114 -0.16 -12.21 6.68
C ASP A 114 1.12 -12.53 5.91
N LEU A 115 1.32 -13.78 5.51
CA LEU A 115 2.42 -14.17 4.62
C LEU A 115 2.33 -13.46 3.26
N SER A 116 1.13 -13.39 2.66
CA SER A 116 0.89 -12.64 1.43
C SER A 116 1.24 -11.16 1.60
N PHE A 117 0.88 -10.57 2.73
CA PHE A 117 1.21 -9.19 3.07
C PHE A 117 2.74 -8.99 3.26
N TYR A 118 3.40 -9.96 3.90
CA TYR A 118 4.85 -9.97 4.07
C TYR A 118 5.58 -10.04 2.73
N ILE A 119 5.16 -10.96 1.85
CA ILE A 119 5.71 -11.06 0.49
C ILE A 119 5.59 -9.72 -0.23
N ALA A 120 4.40 -9.12 -0.22
CA ALA A 120 4.13 -7.88 -0.95
C ALA A 120 4.95 -6.69 -0.45
N ASN A 121 5.20 -6.58 0.86
CA ASN A 121 5.85 -5.40 1.42
C ASN A 121 7.35 -5.57 1.69
N TYR A 122 7.83 -6.80 1.82
CA TYR A 122 9.23 -7.04 2.22
C TYR A 122 10.04 -7.86 1.22
N LEU A 123 9.40 -8.75 0.45
CA LEU A 123 10.10 -9.60 -0.52
C LEU A 123 9.98 -9.06 -1.94
N ALA A 124 8.77 -8.75 -2.40
CA ALA A 124 8.52 -8.28 -3.76
C ALA A 124 9.23 -6.95 -4.09
N ASP A 125 9.43 -6.09 -3.11
CA ASP A 125 10.11 -4.80 -3.30
C ASP A 125 11.64 -4.94 -3.39
N LYS A 126 12.23 -6.01 -2.83
CA LYS A 126 13.67 -6.25 -2.92
C LYS A 126 14.12 -6.61 -4.35
N THR A 127 13.25 -7.24 -5.13
CA THR A 127 13.52 -7.54 -6.54
C THR A 127 13.44 -6.31 -7.44
N LYS A 128 12.72 -5.26 -7.04
CA LYS A 128 12.66 -3.98 -7.75
C LYS A 128 13.84 -3.07 -7.43
N LYS A 129 14.31 -3.03 -6.18
CA LYS A 129 15.47 -2.21 -5.77
C LYS A 129 16.79 -2.65 -6.40
N ALA A 130 16.90 -3.89 -6.88
CA ALA A 130 18.06 -4.35 -7.65
C ALA A 130 18.05 -3.86 -9.10
N LYS A 131 16.99 -3.19 -9.57
CA LYS A 131 16.87 -2.71 -10.96
C LYS A 131 16.92 -1.20 -11.13
N GLU A 132 16.88 -0.43 -10.07
CA GLU A 132 16.97 1.03 -10.15
C GLU A 132 17.97 1.53 -9.12
N ASP A 133 19.25 1.41 -9.42
CA ASP A 133 20.23 2.40 -9.00
C ASP A 133 19.80 3.71 -9.71
N TRP A 134 18.81 4.37 -9.13
CA TRP A 134 18.40 5.68 -9.56
C TRP A 134 19.48 6.67 -9.11
N THR A 135 20.60 6.65 -9.79
CA THR A 135 21.52 7.78 -9.76
C THR A 135 20.86 8.80 -10.68
N GLY A 136 20.22 9.79 -10.08
CA GLY A 136 19.55 10.88 -10.83
C GLY A 136 20.50 11.71 -11.73
N ALA A 137 21.67 11.19 -12.05
CA ALA A 137 22.71 11.83 -12.82
C ALA A 137 22.49 11.80 -14.34
N ASP A 138 21.56 10.96 -14.84
CA ASP A 138 21.45 10.72 -16.29
C ASP A 138 20.11 11.16 -16.90
N ILE A 139 19.25 11.84 -16.16
CA ILE A 139 18.02 12.39 -16.72
C ILE A 139 18.25 13.86 -17.07
N ASP A 140 18.50 14.14 -18.33
CA ASP A 140 18.39 15.48 -18.87
C ASP A 140 16.89 15.82 -19.03
N PHE A 141 16.38 16.65 -18.12
CA PHE A 141 14.99 17.15 -18.19
C PHE A 141 14.82 18.20 -19.28
N GLY A 142 15.87 18.56 -20.01
CA GLY A 142 15.83 19.61 -21.01
C GLY A 142 15.53 21.01 -20.42
N ILE A 143 15.68 21.18 -19.11
CA ILE A 143 15.44 22.43 -18.38
C ILE A 143 16.79 23.13 -18.18
N SER A 144 16.94 24.32 -18.72
CA SER A 144 18.15 25.13 -18.56
C SER A 144 18.28 25.69 -17.14
N ALA A 145 19.47 26.14 -16.78
CA ALA A 145 19.68 26.84 -15.50
C ALA A 145 18.86 28.13 -15.37
N ASP A 146 18.53 28.77 -16.49
CA ASP A 146 17.71 29.99 -16.50
C ASP A 146 16.23 29.67 -16.32
N ASP A 147 15.73 28.56 -16.93
CA ASP A 147 14.38 28.06 -16.68
C ASP A 147 14.20 27.67 -15.19
N TRP A 148 15.23 27.05 -14.57
CA TRP A 148 15.21 26.76 -13.13
C TRP A 148 15.14 28.03 -12.29
N ARG A 149 15.83 29.10 -12.65
CA ARG A 149 15.75 30.37 -11.92
C ARG A 149 14.37 30.98 -12.03
N GLU A 150 13.77 31.00 -13.23
CA GLU A 150 12.40 31.47 -13.43
C GLU A 150 11.39 30.66 -12.58
N LEU A 151 11.52 29.33 -12.53
CA LEU A 151 10.67 28.48 -11.71
C LEU A 151 10.83 28.79 -10.22
N PHE A 152 12.05 29.03 -9.74
CA PHE A 152 12.31 29.35 -8.35
C PHE A 152 11.82 30.75 -7.93
N ASP A 153 11.76 31.70 -8.87
CA ASP A 153 11.25 33.04 -8.62
C ASP A 153 9.70 33.11 -8.68
N ASP A 154 9.04 32.06 -9.14
CA ASP A 154 7.57 31.99 -9.19
C ASP A 154 7.00 31.50 -7.83
N GLU A 155 6.51 32.45 -7.02
CA GLU A 155 5.90 32.19 -5.71
C GLU A 155 4.63 31.35 -5.79
N SER A 156 4.00 31.22 -6.96
CA SER A 156 2.85 30.33 -7.15
C SER A 156 3.25 28.85 -7.22
N ILE A 157 4.49 28.57 -7.59
CA ILE A 157 5.10 27.25 -7.66
C ILE A 157 5.91 26.98 -6.39
N PHE A 158 6.83 27.89 -6.05
CA PHE A 158 7.69 27.78 -4.87
C PHE A 158 7.24 28.71 -3.76
N ASN A 159 6.26 28.27 -2.97
CA ASN A 159 5.87 28.98 -1.76
C ASN A 159 6.89 28.77 -0.62
N THR A 160 6.76 29.55 0.46
CA THR A 160 7.67 29.51 1.60
C THR A 160 7.86 28.10 2.18
N GLN A 161 6.79 27.30 2.25
CA GLN A 161 6.87 25.93 2.77
C GLN A 161 7.65 25.01 1.83
N SER A 162 7.42 25.11 0.52
CA SER A 162 8.14 24.34 -0.49
C SER A 162 9.64 24.62 -0.45
N TRP A 163 10.01 25.92 -0.34
CA TRP A 163 11.39 26.34 -0.17
C TRP A 163 12.03 25.77 1.09
N GLU A 164 11.34 25.82 2.22
CA GLU A 164 11.84 25.28 3.49
C GLU A 164 12.06 23.77 3.41
N VAL A 165 11.12 23.04 2.83
CA VAL A 165 11.23 21.58 2.64
C VAL A 165 12.40 21.25 1.72
N MET A 166 12.56 21.95 0.59
CA MET A 166 13.64 21.70 -0.34
C MET A 166 15.01 22.03 0.29
N TYR A 167 15.13 23.16 1.02
CA TYR A 167 16.37 23.50 1.70
C TYR A 167 16.78 22.46 2.74
N ARG A 168 15.84 22.00 3.57
CA ARG A 168 16.08 20.97 4.57
C ARG A 168 16.43 19.62 3.95
N PHE A 169 15.83 19.31 2.81
CA PHE A 169 16.14 18.11 2.04
C PHE A 169 17.57 18.13 1.51
N LEU A 170 18.01 19.26 0.94
CA LEU A 170 19.38 19.45 0.47
C LEU A 170 20.40 19.43 1.63
N ASP A 171 20.08 20.11 2.75
CA ASP A 171 20.92 20.08 3.97
C ASP A 171 21.02 18.67 4.58
N TYR A 172 20.02 17.81 4.35
CA TYR A 172 20.08 16.41 4.78
C TYR A 172 21.00 15.55 3.88
N GLY A 173 21.38 16.04 2.71
CA GLY A 173 22.22 15.34 1.74
C GLY A 173 21.50 14.91 0.47
N GLY A 174 20.30 15.44 0.21
CA GLY A 174 19.54 15.22 -1.02
C GLY A 174 18.76 13.88 -1.09
N ILE A 175 18.87 13.02 -0.07
CA ILE A 175 18.13 11.76 0.03
C ILE A 175 17.61 11.60 1.46
N ALA A 176 16.31 11.74 1.65
CA ALA A 176 15.68 11.60 2.96
C ALA A 176 14.21 11.18 2.85
N THR A 177 13.70 10.51 3.86
CA THR A 177 12.27 10.32 4.06
C THR A 177 11.68 11.48 4.87
N CYS A 178 10.39 11.76 4.69
CA CYS A 178 9.69 12.79 5.50
C CYS A 178 9.86 12.55 7.02
N LYS A 179 9.93 11.28 7.44
CA LYS A 179 10.17 10.91 8.84
C LYS A 179 11.58 11.30 9.31
N GLN A 180 12.60 11.10 8.48
CA GLN A 180 13.97 11.48 8.81
C GLN A 180 14.11 12.99 8.90
N LEU A 181 13.49 13.75 7.98
CA LEU A 181 13.45 15.21 8.05
C LEU A 181 12.72 15.69 9.30
N SER A 182 11.59 15.09 9.64
CA SER A 182 10.84 15.37 10.87
C SER A 182 11.68 15.18 12.14
N VAL A 183 12.45 14.10 12.21
CA VAL A 183 13.33 13.82 13.35
C VAL A 183 14.46 14.85 13.47
N LYS A 184 15.05 15.27 12.36
CA LYS A 184 16.18 16.21 12.36
C LYS A 184 15.75 17.66 12.56
N TYR A 185 14.64 18.08 11.94
CA TYR A 185 14.27 19.52 11.87
C TYR A 185 13.00 19.88 12.66
N GLY A 186 12.28 18.90 13.21
CA GLY A 186 11.25 19.12 14.23
C GLY A 186 9.81 19.23 13.75
N GLU A 187 9.55 19.41 12.45
CA GLU A 187 8.19 19.44 11.92
C GLU A 187 7.57 18.04 11.81
N THR A 188 6.25 17.95 11.56
CA THR A 188 5.61 16.64 11.37
C THR A 188 6.01 16.01 10.03
N PRO A 189 6.02 14.67 9.90
CA PRO A 189 6.26 14.01 8.60
C PRO A 189 5.28 14.48 7.52
N ASN A 190 4.05 14.85 7.90
CA ASN A 190 3.05 15.35 6.96
C ASN A 190 3.38 16.75 6.43
N PHE A 191 4.03 17.59 7.21
CA PHE A 191 4.54 18.89 6.76
C PHE A 191 5.47 18.72 5.55
N TYR A 192 6.43 17.81 5.64
CA TYR A 192 7.37 17.51 4.55
C TYR A 192 6.69 16.85 3.34
N ASN A 193 5.73 15.96 3.58
CA ASN A 193 4.98 15.34 2.50
C ASN A 193 4.14 16.35 1.71
N THR A 194 3.47 17.27 2.41
CA THR A 194 2.65 18.32 1.78
C THR A 194 3.53 19.32 1.03
N GLY A 195 4.65 19.75 1.61
CA GLY A 195 5.57 20.68 0.94
C GLY A 195 6.25 20.08 -0.29
N ALA A 196 6.56 18.78 -0.27
CA ALA A 196 7.12 18.07 -1.42
C ALA A 196 6.09 17.78 -2.53
N THR A 197 4.80 17.68 -2.21
CA THR A 197 3.73 17.49 -3.21
C THR A 197 3.20 18.79 -3.80
N ALA A 198 3.57 19.92 -3.23
CA ALA A 198 3.26 21.25 -3.75
C ALA A 198 4.33 21.78 -4.76
N LEU A 199 5.40 21.00 -4.94
CA LEU A 199 6.43 21.17 -5.98
C LEU A 199 6.07 20.35 -7.21
#